data_e07008e6fe0cc1df2193bc664e62a916
#
_entry.id   e07008e6fe0cc1df2193bc664e62a916
#
_cell.length_a   1.000
_cell.length_b   1.000
_cell.length_c   1.000
_cell.angle_alpha   90.00
_cell.angle_beta   90.00
_cell.angle_gamma   90.00
#
_symmetry.space_group_name_H-M   'P 1'
#
loop_
_entity.id
_entity.type
_entity.pdbx_description
1 polymer ?
#
loop_
_entity_poly.entity_id
_entity_poly.type
_entity_poly.pdbx_seq_one_letter_code
_entity_poly.pdbx_strand_id
1 'polypeptide(L)'
;MFESLRVGPSGLDLECGPLISRKQQQRVWDFVSDAQHAGIVAMAQGQIVAEAPEAGYYQVPMLFRDVPPTHRLAQEEVFGPLLAATPFDTEAEAVALANGTPYGLVAGVWTRDGARQLRMAHKLRAGQVFINNYGAGGGVELPFGGTGQSGYGREKGFEALYGFTTLKTIAIQHG
;
A
#
# COMPACT_ATOMS: atom_id res chain seq x y z
N MET A 1 -11.15 -13.92 10.21
CA MET A 1 -10.39 -12.67 10.45
C MET A 1 -10.88 -11.51 9.58
N PHE A 2 -10.93 -11.59 8.23
CA PHE A 2 -11.41 -10.46 7.41
C PHE A 2 -12.89 -10.17 7.65
N GLU A 3 -13.73 -11.18 7.78
CA GLU A 3 -15.16 -11.08 8.06
C GLU A 3 -15.50 -10.51 9.46
N SER A 4 -14.53 -10.49 10.36
CA SER A 4 -14.70 -9.88 11.69
C SER A 4 -14.35 -8.40 11.73
N LEU A 5 -13.90 -7.80 10.62
CA LEU A 5 -13.62 -6.36 10.55
C LEU A 5 -14.93 -5.57 10.63
N ARG A 6 -14.96 -4.60 11.52
CA ARG A 6 -16.13 -3.73 11.75
C ARG A 6 -15.82 -2.31 11.34
N VAL A 7 -16.79 -1.65 10.75
CA VAL A 7 -16.70 -0.26 10.31
C VAL A 7 -17.74 0.57 11.02
N GLY A 8 -17.36 1.70 11.53
CA GLY A 8 -18.30 2.61 12.18
C GLY A 8 -17.68 3.96 12.58
N PRO A 9 -18.41 4.76 13.35
CA PRO A 9 -17.94 6.05 13.80
C PRO A 9 -16.72 5.92 14.73
N SER A 10 -15.83 6.92 14.69
CA SER A 10 -14.58 6.94 15.45
C SER A 10 -14.77 6.80 16.98
N GLY A 11 -15.92 7.22 17.51
CA GLY A 11 -16.22 7.09 18.94
C GLY A 11 -16.41 5.65 19.44
N LEU A 12 -16.54 4.67 18.51
CA LEU A 12 -16.66 3.25 18.87
C LEU A 12 -15.31 2.51 18.85
N ASP A 13 -14.24 3.15 18.43
CA ASP A 13 -12.87 2.58 18.35
C ASP A 13 -12.83 1.19 17.66
N LEU A 14 -13.45 1.12 16.47
CA LEU A 14 -13.53 -0.09 15.66
C LEU A 14 -12.31 -0.21 14.74
N GLU A 15 -12.19 -1.38 14.09
CA GLU A 15 -11.07 -1.69 13.19
C GLU A 15 -10.99 -0.74 11.98
N CYS A 16 -12.13 -0.19 11.53
CA CYS A 16 -12.19 0.74 10.41
C CYS A 16 -13.13 1.91 10.71
N GLY A 17 -12.71 3.11 10.34
CA GLY A 17 -13.52 4.33 10.37
C GLY A 17 -14.18 4.64 9.02
N PRO A 18 -14.85 5.82 8.90
CA PRO A 18 -15.41 6.30 7.64
C PRO A 18 -14.32 6.73 6.66
N LEU A 19 -14.65 6.72 5.38
CA LEU A 19 -13.86 7.38 4.34
C LEU A 19 -13.93 8.90 4.51
N ILE A 20 -12.93 9.61 3.95
CA ILE A 20 -12.81 11.06 4.11
C ILE A 20 -13.94 11.86 3.46
N SER A 21 -14.58 11.35 2.41
CA SER A 21 -15.57 12.07 1.64
C SER A 21 -16.47 11.18 0.79
N ARG A 22 -17.61 11.72 0.34
CA ARG A 22 -18.47 11.06 -0.66
C ARG A 22 -17.74 10.79 -1.97
N LYS A 23 -16.85 11.68 -2.41
CA LYS A 23 -16.06 11.47 -3.63
C LYS A 23 -15.17 10.23 -3.50
N GLN A 24 -14.56 10.04 -2.34
CA GLN A 24 -13.73 8.86 -2.09
C GLN A 24 -14.58 7.59 -1.97
N GLN A 25 -15.74 7.67 -1.34
CA GLN A 25 -16.68 6.55 -1.28
C GLN A 25 -17.12 6.12 -2.69
N GLN A 26 -17.48 7.08 -3.54
CA GLN A 26 -17.84 6.80 -4.93
C GLN A 26 -16.70 6.12 -5.69
N ARG A 27 -15.46 6.64 -5.53
CA ARG A 27 -14.28 6.01 -6.13
C ARG A 27 -14.15 4.53 -5.71
N VAL A 28 -14.34 4.22 -4.45
CA VAL A 28 -14.26 2.83 -3.96
C VAL A 28 -15.38 1.98 -4.58
N TRP A 29 -16.59 2.50 -4.67
CA TRP A 29 -17.72 1.82 -5.32
C TRP A 29 -17.45 1.54 -6.80
N ASP A 30 -16.83 2.48 -7.51
CA ASP A 30 -16.46 2.29 -8.92
C ASP A 30 -15.47 1.12 -9.07
N PHE A 31 -14.49 0.98 -8.17
CA PHE A 31 -13.58 -0.18 -8.16
C PHE A 31 -14.30 -1.50 -7.88
N VAL A 32 -15.22 -1.50 -6.92
CA VAL A 32 -16.03 -2.69 -6.60
C VAL A 32 -16.91 -3.07 -7.79
N SER A 33 -17.58 -2.10 -8.41
CA SER A 33 -18.41 -2.31 -9.60
C SER A 33 -17.62 -2.88 -10.78
N ASP A 34 -16.45 -2.30 -11.07
CA ASP A 34 -15.56 -2.77 -12.13
C ASP A 34 -15.10 -4.22 -11.89
N ALA A 35 -14.74 -4.54 -10.63
CA ALA A 35 -14.37 -5.90 -10.27
C ALA A 35 -15.51 -6.89 -10.50
N GLN A 36 -16.74 -6.53 -10.09
CA GLN A 36 -17.93 -7.35 -10.29
C GLN A 36 -18.23 -7.56 -11.77
N HIS A 37 -18.15 -6.50 -12.59
CA HIS A 37 -18.34 -6.61 -14.05
C HIS A 37 -17.28 -7.48 -14.72
N ALA A 38 -16.05 -7.50 -14.18
CA ALA A 38 -14.98 -8.38 -14.63
C ALA A 38 -15.09 -9.82 -14.09
N GLY A 39 -16.14 -10.14 -13.31
CA GLY A 39 -16.31 -11.46 -12.70
C GLY A 39 -15.38 -11.74 -11.52
N ILE A 40 -14.72 -10.72 -10.98
CA ILE A 40 -13.85 -10.85 -9.82
C ILE A 40 -14.70 -10.83 -8.55
N VAL A 41 -14.68 -11.92 -7.80
CA VAL A 41 -15.54 -12.11 -6.64
C VAL A 41 -14.84 -11.69 -5.37
N ALA A 42 -15.54 -10.96 -4.50
CA ALA A 42 -15.07 -10.73 -3.13
C ALA A 42 -15.10 -12.04 -2.35
N MET A 43 -13.95 -12.51 -1.92
CA MET A 43 -13.76 -13.73 -1.15
C MET A 43 -14.25 -13.58 0.30
N ALA A 44 -14.06 -12.39 0.87
CA ALA A 44 -14.48 -12.06 2.23
C ALA A 44 -14.81 -10.57 2.32
N GLN A 45 -15.71 -10.23 3.22
CA GLN A 45 -16.05 -8.85 3.52
C GLN A 45 -16.35 -8.68 5.02
N GLY A 46 -16.02 -7.51 5.55
CA GLY A 46 -16.38 -7.11 6.90
C GLY A 46 -17.82 -6.61 6.97
N GLN A 47 -18.14 -5.81 7.98
CA GLN A 47 -19.50 -5.31 8.19
C GLN A 47 -19.49 -3.85 8.69
N ILE A 48 -20.49 -3.09 8.30
CA ILE A 48 -20.79 -1.80 8.91
C ILE A 48 -21.69 -2.05 10.12
N VAL A 49 -21.33 -1.49 11.28
CA VAL A 49 -22.12 -1.67 12.49
C VAL A 49 -23.45 -0.91 12.41
N ALA A 50 -24.46 -1.37 13.13
CA ALA A 50 -25.80 -0.77 13.11
C ALA A 50 -25.84 0.67 13.64
N GLU A 51 -24.90 1.03 14.51
CA GLU A 51 -24.75 2.37 15.07
C GLU A 51 -24.11 3.37 14.10
N ALA A 52 -23.67 2.94 12.93
CA ALA A 52 -23.09 3.84 11.93
C ALA A 52 -24.18 4.75 11.34
N PRO A 53 -24.04 6.09 11.42
CA PRO A 53 -25.01 7.02 10.83
C PRO A 53 -25.13 6.83 9.32
N GLU A 54 -26.34 6.82 8.78
CA GLU A 54 -26.60 6.68 7.33
C GLU A 54 -25.90 7.77 6.49
N ALA A 55 -25.76 8.98 7.04
CA ALA A 55 -25.09 10.10 6.37
C ALA A 55 -23.56 9.97 6.33
N GLY A 56 -22.97 8.94 6.97
CA GLY A 56 -21.54 8.71 7.00
C GLY A 56 -21.01 8.06 5.70
N TYR A 57 -19.73 8.24 5.41
CA TYR A 57 -19.07 7.66 4.23
C TYR A 57 -18.43 6.32 4.57
N TYR A 58 -19.23 5.37 5.04
CA TYR A 58 -18.76 4.05 5.43
C TYR A 58 -18.66 3.14 4.22
N GLN A 59 -17.62 2.30 4.22
CA GLN A 59 -17.37 1.30 3.19
C GLN A 59 -17.02 -0.02 3.85
N VAL A 60 -17.69 -1.08 3.45
CA VAL A 60 -17.39 -2.45 3.88
C VAL A 60 -15.98 -2.83 3.41
N PRO A 61 -15.09 -3.30 4.31
CA PRO A 61 -13.82 -3.86 3.90
C PRO A 61 -14.02 -5.11 3.05
N MET A 62 -13.32 -5.21 1.93
CA MET A 62 -13.47 -6.34 1.00
C MET A 62 -12.13 -6.91 0.59
N LEU A 63 -12.03 -8.24 0.55
CA LEU A 63 -10.90 -8.99 0.01
C LEU A 63 -11.29 -9.63 -1.31
N PHE A 64 -10.66 -9.22 -2.40
CA PHE A 64 -10.80 -9.83 -3.71
C PHE A 64 -9.68 -10.83 -3.94
N ARG A 65 -10.02 -12.01 -4.45
CA ARG A 65 -9.09 -13.09 -4.76
C ARG A 65 -8.95 -13.27 -6.27
N ASP A 66 -7.83 -13.83 -6.67
CA ASP A 66 -7.50 -14.17 -8.07
C ASP A 66 -7.61 -12.94 -9.00
N VAL A 67 -7.24 -11.77 -8.47
CA VAL A 67 -7.27 -10.52 -9.22
C VAL A 67 -6.22 -10.57 -10.34
N PRO A 68 -6.63 -10.41 -11.62
CA PRO A 68 -5.68 -10.38 -12.72
C PRO A 68 -4.67 -9.24 -12.54
N PRO A 69 -3.37 -9.47 -12.79
CA PRO A 69 -2.33 -8.43 -12.63
C PRO A 69 -2.56 -7.17 -13.47
N THR A 70 -3.33 -7.29 -14.55
CA THR A 70 -3.68 -6.17 -15.44
C THR A 70 -4.95 -5.42 -15.02
N HIS A 71 -5.70 -5.94 -14.07
CA HIS A 71 -6.92 -5.29 -13.62
C HIS A 71 -6.58 -4.05 -12.76
N ARG A 72 -7.42 -3.02 -12.82
CA ARG A 72 -7.17 -1.78 -12.09
C ARG A 72 -7.07 -1.94 -10.56
N LEU A 73 -7.74 -2.94 -9.97
CA LEU A 73 -7.57 -3.29 -8.54
C LEU A 73 -6.13 -3.69 -8.18
N ALA A 74 -5.35 -4.22 -9.14
CA ALA A 74 -3.96 -4.57 -8.95
C ALA A 74 -3.00 -3.45 -9.39
N GLN A 75 -3.46 -2.50 -10.22
CA GLN A 75 -2.62 -1.47 -10.86
C GLN A 75 -2.81 -0.07 -10.30
N GLU A 76 -3.94 0.22 -9.65
CA GLU A 76 -4.25 1.54 -9.13
C GLU A 76 -4.44 1.51 -7.61
N GLU A 77 -4.02 2.56 -6.93
CA GLU A 77 -4.32 2.74 -5.51
C GLU A 77 -5.79 3.13 -5.32
N VAL A 78 -6.55 2.27 -4.67
CA VAL A 78 -7.98 2.51 -4.40
C VAL A 78 -8.18 3.63 -3.40
N PHE A 79 -7.33 3.70 -2.40
CA PHE A 79 -7.42 4.61 -1.24
C PHE A 79 -8.67 4.34 -0.40
N GLY A 80 -8.95 3.06 -0.14
CA GLY A 80 -10.10 2.57 0.61
C GLY A 80 -9.88 1.14 1.10
N PRO A 81 -10.80 0.57 1.87
CA PRO A 81 -10.61 -0.70 2.54
C PRO A 81 -10.81 -1.91 1.61
N LEU A 82 -10.18 -1.89 0.45
CA LEU A 82 -10.17 -3.00 -0.50
C LEU A 82 -8.78 -3.63 -0.55
N LEU A 83 -8.71 -4.95 -0.53
CA LEU A 83 -7.48 -5.72 -0.68
C LEU A 83 -7.60 -6.64 -1.90
N ALA A 84 -6.64 -6.53 -2.82
CA ALA A 84 -6.51 -7.41 -3.97
C ALA A 84 -5.45 -8.47 -3.70
N ALA A 85 -5.80 -9.73 -3.90
CA ALA A 85 -4.89 -10.87 -3.75
C ALA A 85 -4.71 -11.58 -5.11
N THR A 86 -3.46 -11.77 -5.49
CA THR A 86 -3.07 -12.51 -6.70
C THR A 86 -2.20 -13.69 -6.27
N PRO A 87 -2.55 -14.93 -6.59
CA PRO A 87 -1.72 -16.08 -6.30
C PRO A 87 -0.46 -16.10 -7.19
N PHE A 88 0.57 -16.79 -6.72
CA PHE A 88 1.78 -17.05 -7.49
C PHE A 88 2.36 -18.43 -7.08
N ASP A 89 3.07 -19.08 -8.01
CA ASP A 89 3.64 -20.41 -7.78
C ASP A 89 5.15 -20.34 -7.52
N THR A 90 5.83 -19.33 -8.06
CA THR A 90 7.29 -19.22 -7.97
C THR A 90 7.75 -17.88 -7.39
N GLU A 91 8.96 -17.87 -6.81
CA GLU A 91 9.61 -16.65 -6.31
C GLU A 91 9.80 -15.61 -7.45
N ALA A 92 10.11 -16.07 -8.66
CA ALA A 92 10.29 -15.19 -9.80
C ALA A 92 8.96 -14.50 -10.21
N GLU A 93 7.87 -15.24 -10.17
CA GLU A 93 6.53 -14.70 -10.42
C GLU A 93 6.11 -13.71 -9.34
N ALA A 94 6.32 -14.03 -8.06
CA ALA A 94 6.05 -13.10 -6.96
C ALA A 94 6.78 -11.77 -7.15
N VAL A 95 8.06 -11.81 -7.54
CA VAL A 95 8.85 -10.60 -7.85
C VAL A 95 8.29 -9.85 -9.05
N ALA A 96 7.91 -10.56 -10.12
CA ALA A 96 7.32 -9.94 -11.31
C ALA A 96 6.00 -9.25 -10.99
N LEU A 97 5.11 -9.88 -10.24
CA LEU A 97 3.83 -9.32 -9.80
C LEU A 97 4.03 -8.10 -8.89
N ALA A 98 4.88 -8.21 -7.88
CA ALA A 98 5.14 -7.12 -6.95
C ALA A 98 5.78 -5.89 -7.62
N ASN A 99 6.64 -6.11 -8.63
CA ASN A 99 7.27 -5.05 -9.42
C ASN A 99 6.43 -4.60 -10.63
N GLY A 100 5.30 -5.25 -10.88
CA GLY A 100 4.46 -5.05 -12.07
C GLY A 100 3.51 -3.86 -11.99
N THR A 101 3.65 -3.00 -10.99
CA THR A 101 2.87 -1.76 -10.84
C THR A 101 3.75 -0.53 -11.02
N PRO A 102 3.16 0.65 -11.33
CA PRO A 102 3.92 1.90 -11.41
C PRO A 102 4.38 2.44 -10.05
N TYR A 103 3.97 1.82 -8.97
CA TYR A 103 4.26 2.22 -7.58
C TYR A 103 5.48 1.47 -7.02
N GLY A 104 6.05 2.03 -5.95
CA GLY A 104 7.17 1.41 -5.25
C GLY A 104 7.47 2.12 -3.93
N LEU A 105 6.48 2.24 -3.06
CA LEU A 105 6.68 2.88 -1.76
C LEU A 105 7.19 1.88 -0.73
N VAL A 106 6.41 0.85 -0.45
CA VAL A 106 6.70 -0.15 0.57
C VAL A 106 6.37 -1.55 0.05
N ALA A 107 7.20 -2.52 0.40
CA ALA A 107 6.92 -3.94 0.21
C ALA A 107 7.13 -4.70 1.52
N GLY A 108 6.29 -5.72 1.76
CA GLY A 108 6.42 -6.63 2.88
C GLY A 108 6.60 -8.07 2.41
N VAL A 109 7.53 -8.81 3.03
CA VAL A 109 7.81 -10.21 2.70
C VAL A 109 7.72 -11.04 3.97
N TRP A 110 6.89 -12.07 3.97
CA TRP A 110 6.78 -13.03 5.07
C TRP A 110 7.29 -14.39 4.65
N THR A 111 8.42 -14.80 5.19
CA THR A 111 9.04 -16.11 4.94
C THR A 111 9.99 -16.51 6.07
N ARG A 112 10.08 -17.81 6.34
CA ARG A 112 11.06 -18.38 7.29
C ARG A 112 12.40 -18.69 6.64
N ASP A 113 12.47 -18.74 5.31
CA ASP A 113 13.70 -19.02 4.56
C ASP A 113 14.57 -17.74 4.49
N GLY A 114 15.68 -17.74 5.25
CA GLY A 114 16.60 -16.60 5.33
C GLY A 114 17.25 -16.24 3.99
N ALA A 115 17.53 -17.21 3.13
CA ALA A 115 18.07 -16.94 1.80
C ALA A 115 17.02 -16.25 0.92
N ARG A 116 15.75 -16.66 1.01
CA ARG A 116 14.63 -16.00 0.31
C ARG A 116 14.42 -14.58 0.82
N GLN A 117 14.53 -14.34 2.13
CA GLN A 117 14.43 -13.00 2.71
C GLN A 117 15.36 -12.02 1.99
N LEU A 118 16.63 -12.38 1.86
CA LEU A 118 17.65 -11.54 1.21
C LEU A 118 17.40 -11.40 -0.30
N ARG A 119 17.10 -12.51 -0.99
CA ARG A 119 16.82 -12.45 -2.43
C ARG A 119 15.63 -11.57 -2.75
N MET A 120 14.55 -11.66 -1.97
CA MET A 120 13.35 -10.83 -2.15
C MET A 120 13.64 -9.37 -1.84
N ALA A 121 14.34 -9.08 -0.74
CA ALA A 121 14.71 -7.71 -0.38
C ALA A 121 15.50 -7.00 -1.49
N HIS A 122 16.41 -7.71 -2.18
CA HIS A 122 17.19 -7.13 -3.28
C HIS A 122 16.41 -7.01 -4.61
N LYS A 123 15.43 -7.88 -4.85
CA LYS A 123 14.68 -7.92 -6.12
C LYS A 123 13.47 -7.00 -6.15
N LEU A 124 12.89 -6.69 -5.01
CA LEU A 124 11.71 -5.84 -4.93
C LEU A 124 12.07 -4.36 -5.12
N ARG A 125 11.37 -3.70 -6.03
CA ARG A 125 11.54 -2.27 -6.36
C ARG A 125 10.62 -1.42 -5.49
N ALA A 126 11.00 -1.25 -4.23
CA ALA A 126 10.31 -0.38 -3.29
C ALA A 126 11.32 0.46 -2.51
N GLY A 127 10.88 1.61 -2.04
CA GLY A 127 11.72 2.48 -1.21
C GLY A 127 12.04 1.87 0.15
N GLN A 128 11.12 1.08 0.69
CA GLN A 128 11.35 0.28 1.90
C GLN A 128 10.87 -1.16 1.69
N VAL A 129 11.65 -2.12 2.15
CA VAL A 129 11.27 -3.54 2.15
C VAL A 129 11.36 -4.06 3.58
N PHE A 130 10.24 -4.55 4.09
CA PHE A 130 10.13 -5.14 5.43
C PHE A 130 10.07 -6.66 5.35
N ILE A 131 10.83 -7.34 6.20
CA ILE A 131 10.89 -8.80 6.26
C ILE A 131 10.27 -9.28 7.57
N ASN A 132 9.20 -10.08 7.49
CA ASN A 132 8.43 -10.60 8.64
C ASN A 132 7.98 -9.49 9.60
N ASN A 133 7.80 -8.31 9.07
CA ASN A 133 7.44 -7.10 9.78
C ASN A 133 6.68 -6.16 8.82
N TYR A 134 5.98 -5.19 9.38
CA TYR A 134 5.42 -4.08 8.65
C TYR A 134 5.53 -2.82 9.51
N GLY A 135 6.15 -1.80 8.99
CA GLY A 135 6.38 -0.56 9.71
C GLY A 135 6.58 0.61 8.76
N ALA A 136 5.65 0.75 7.78
CA ALA A 136 5.73 1.83 6.80
C ALA A 136 5.97 3.17 7.49
N GLY A 137 7.01 3.85 7.06
CA GLY A 137 7.44 5.10 7.66
C GLY A 137 8.31 4.97 8.90
N GLY A 138 8.55 3.78 9.47
CA GLY A 138 9.52 3.47 10.54
C GLY A 138 9.91 4.61 11.48
N GLY A 139 10.98 4.49 12.23
CA GLY A 139 11.56 5.59 13.04
C GLY A 139 12.09 6.75 12.18
N VAL A 140 12.47 7.84 12.83
CA VAL A 140 13.04 9.03 12.16
C VAL A 140 14.40 8.74 11.53
N GLU A 141 15.07 7.71 11.96
CA GLU A 141 16.39 7.25 11.49
C GLU A 141 16.33 6.47 10.17
N LEU A 142 15.15 5.98 9.77
CA LEU A 142 14.99 5.19 8.54
C LEU A 142 14.54 6.08 7.38
N PRO A 143 15.30 6.15 6.28
CA PRO A 143 14.88 6.89 5.09
C PRO A 143 13.52 6.38 4.59
N PHE A 144 12.60 7.31 4.31
CA PHE A 144 11.28 7.04 3.81
C PHE A 144 11.05 7.73 2.48
N GLY A 145 10.54 7.00 1.50
CA GLY A 145 10.19 7.53 0.19
C GLY A 145 10.09 6.42 -0.84
N GLY A 146 9.40 6.69 -1.92
CA GLY A 146 9.09 5.73 -2.96
C GLY A 146 9.94 5.86 -4.23
N THR A 147 9.53 5.09 -5.22
CA THR A 147 9.99 5.12 -6.61
C THR A 147 8.80 5.13 -7.56
N GLY A 148 9.01 5.50 -8.81
CA GLY A 148 7.93 5.56 -9.81
C GLY A 148 6.84 6.56 -9.40
N GLN A 149 5.58 6.18 -9.50
CA GLN A 149 4.45 7.05 -9.12
C GLN A 149 4.29 7.26 -7.61
N SER A 150 5.01 6.49 -6.79
CA SER A 150 5.07 6.72 -5.34
C SER A 150 5.98 7.89 -4.95
N GLY A 151 6.60 8.57 -5.92
CA GLY A 151 7.39 9.77 -5.71
C GLY A 151 8.89 9.57 -5.86
N TYR A 152 9.65 10.59 -5.46
CA TYR A 152 11.10 10.62 -5.51
C TYR A 152 11.65 11.30 -4.23
N GLY A 153 12.96 11.22 -4.03
CA GLY A 153 13.60 11.73 -2.83
C GLY A 153 13.43 10.80 -1.63
N ARG A 154 13.91 11.25 -0.50
CA ARG A 154 13.76 10.55 0.78
C ARG A 154 13.48 11.57 1.89
N GLU A 155 12.48 11.26 2.70
CA GLU A 155 12.23 11.90 3.97
C GLU A 155 12.88 11.07 5.06
N LYS A 156 13.14 11.67 6.22
CA LYS A 156 13.75 11.01 7.37
C LYS A 156 15.15 10.44 7.05
N GLY A 157 15.77 9.86 8.06
CA GLY A 157 17.12 9.39 7.95
C GLY A 157 18.11 10.50 7.64
N PHE A 158 19.38 10.14 7.49
CA PHE A 158 20.44 11.06 7.11
C PHE A 158 20.23 11.64 5.70
N GLU A 159 19.67 10.86 4.81
CA GLU A 159 19.39 11.20 3.40
C GLU A 159 18.46 12.40 3.24
N ALA A 160 17.55 12.62 4.20
CA ALA A 160 16.66 13.77 4.18
C ALA A 160 17.39 15.11 4.20
N LEU A 161 18.58 15.16 4.81
CA LEU A 161 19.37 16.37 4.90
C LEU A 161 19.74 16.93 3.52
N TYR A 162 19.95 16.06 2.51
CA TYR A 162 20.25 16.51 1.15
C TYR A 162 19.09 17.28 0.52
N GLY A 163 17.85 16.98 0.90
CA GLY A 163 16.65 17.70 0.45
C GLY A 163 16.50 19.11 1.03
N PHE A 164 17.17 19.40 2.16
CA PHE A 164 17.13 20.69 2.86
C PHE A 164 18.40 21.50 2.68
N THR A 165 19.36 21.05 1.88
CA THR A 165 20.63 21.70 1.66
C THR A 165 20.90 21.93 0.19
N THR A 166 21.78 22.88 -0.11
CA THR A 166 22.26 23.14 -1.47
C THR A 166 23.78 22.99 -1.50
N LEU A 167 24.28 22.20 -2.43
CA LEU A 167 25.71 22.06 -2.67
C LEU A 167 26.26 23.33 -3.34
N LYS A 168 27.28 23.93 -2.74
CA LYS A 168 27.99 25.09 -3.30
C LYS A 168 29.48 24.77 -3.43
N THR A 169 30.02 24.98 -4.60
CA THR A 169 31.46 24.93 -4.83
C THR A 169 32.07 26.33 -4.66
N ILE A 170 33.14 26.44 -3.87
CA ILE A 170 33.94 27.67 -3.74
C ILE A 170 35.34 27.31 -4.15
N ALA A 171 35.85 27.96 -5.19
CA ALA A 171 37.23 27.80 -5.66
C ALA A 171 37.95 29.13 -5.48
N ILE A 172 39.08 29.13 -4.77
CA ILE A 172 39.89 30.33 -4.52
C ILE A 172 41.30 30.03 -5.02
N GLN A 173 41.78 30.86 -5.93
CA GLN A 173 43.17 30.85 -6.35
C GLN A 173 43.91 31.96 -5.59
N HIS A 174 44.94 31.57 -4.84
CA HIS A 174 45.86 32.51 -4.25
C HIS A 174 47.00 32.78 -5.23
N GLY A 175 47.24 34.04 -5.51
CA GLY A 175 48.33 34.49 -6.40
C GLY A 175 49.73 34.26 -5.80
#